data_cf7c3baf36eae9b376a8ffb00a918c4b
#
_entry.id   cf7c3baf36eae9b376a8ffb00a918c4b
#
_cell.length_a   1.000
_cell.length_b   1.000
_cell.length_c   1.000
_cell.angle_alpha   90.00
_cell.angle_beta   90.00
_cell.angle_gamma   90.00
#
_symmetry.space_group_name_H-M   'P 1'
#
loop_
_entity.id
_entity.type
_entity.pdbx_description
1 polymer ?
#
loop_
_entity_poly.entity_id
_entity_poly.type
_entity_poly.pdbx_seq_one_letter_code
_entity_poly.pdbx_strand_id
1 'polypeptide(L)'
;DIITVNSYASSRLMLGPAGLGDEVERINRLNISAAIEAREKTGANVSVAGSISHVLPFTDGVEGAKQQPDISPEELSNCYSEMISIFENKGADLILLEMMSIPARMAPLFNCANKSSLPIWCGLSAKRETPLAALTSWHDTSVSFEDIVIQACQYDFDAIGIMHTSVDAIEAALVAIKNHFSGMLMAYPDSGYFVAPNWQFEDIIEPQVLLEYAKGWQKSGCSIFGGCCGLGPEHTTALTELKSV
;
A
#
# COMPACT_ATOMS: atom_id res chain seq x y z
N ASP A 1 4.05 1.61 16.58
CA ASP A 1 3.21 2.31 15.58
C ASP A 1 4.07 2.79 14.42
N ILE A 2 3.43 3.15 13.31
CA ILE A 2 4.09 3.54 12.07
C ILE A 2 3.43 4.76 11.50
N ILE A 3 4.23 5.69 10.96
CA ILE A 3 3.78 6.77 10.10
C ILE A 3 4.32 6.55 8.68
N THR A 4 3.44 6.67 7.69
CA THR A 4 3.80 6.49 6.29
C THR A 4 4.21 7.83 5.68
N VAL A 5 5.34 7.84 4.98
CA VAL A 5 5.81 9.00 4.22
C VAL A 5 4.85 9.28 3.06
N ASN A 6 4.50 10.53 2.82
CA ASN A 6 3.65 10.94 1.69
C ASN A 6 4.42 10.85 0.35
N SER A 7 4.71 9.62 -0.08
CA SER A 7 5.54 9.36 -1.26
C SER A 7 4.90 8.41 -2.28
N TYR A 8 3.66 7.99 -2.06
CA TYR A 8 2.91 7.11 -2.95
C TYR A 8 2.96 7.55 -4.43
N ALA A 9 2.78 8.83 -4.70
CA ALA A 9 2.72 9.42 -6.05
C ALA A 9 3.99 10.23 -6.42
N SER A 10 5.14 9.97 -5.78
CA SER A 10 6.34 10.79 -5.97
C SER A 10 7.51 10.04 -6.61
N SER A 11 7.26 8.88 -7.20
CA SER A 11 8.24 8.18 -8.03
C SER A 11 8.47 8.89 -9.37
N ARG A 12 9.56 8.58 -10.05
CA ARG A 12 9.84 9.06 -11.42
C ARG A 12 8.74 8.65 -12.40
N LEU A 13 8.09 7.51 -12.18
CA LEU A 13 6.96 7.04 -12.98
C LEU A 13 5.76 8.00 -12.91
N MET A 14 5.56 8.65 -11.76
CA MET A 14 4.48 9.60 -11.54
C MET A 14 4.89 11.04 -11.88
N LEU A 15 6.06 11.47 -11.45
CA LEU A 15 6.54 12.85 -11.60
C LEU A 15 7.11 13.15 -12.99
N GLY A 16 7.68 12.15 -13.67
CA GLY A 16 8.25 12.31 -15.02
C GLY A 16 7.25 12.85 -16.04
N PRO A 17 6.07 12.22 -16.22
CA PRO A 17 5.03 12.72 -17.12
C PRO A 17 4.51 14.12 -16.80
N ALA A 18 4.62 14.55 -15.54
CA ALA A 18 4.29 15.91 -15.09
C ALA A 18 5.43 16.93 -15.29
N GLY A 19 6.56 16.54 -15.90
CA GLY A 19 7.72 17.40 -16.09
C GLY A 19 8.55 17.62 -14.81
N LEU A 20 8.35 16.82 -13.77
CA LEU A 20 8.98 16.93 -12.46
C LEU A 20 9.98 15.78 -12.20
N GLY A 21 10.42 15.08 -13.24
CA GLY A 21 11.34 13.94 -13.10
C GLY A 21 12.66 14.29 -12.40
N ASP A 22 13.20 15.49 -12.60
CA ASP A 22 14.44 15.94 -11.94
C ASP A 22 14.24 16.33 -10.47
N GLU A 23 12.99 16.43 -10.02
CA GLU A 23 12.61 16.79 -8.65
C GLU A 23 12.38 15.59 -7.71
N VAL A 24 12.46 14.38 -8.24
CA VAL A 24 12.14 13.14 -7.49
C VAL A 24 12.91 13.06 -6.18
N GLU A 25 14.22 13.22 -6.21
CA GLU A 25 15.04 13.17 -5.01
C GLU A 25 14.67 14.29 -4.02
N ARG A 26 14.54 15.52 -4.50
CA ARG A 26 14.21 16.66 -3.64
C ARG A 26 12.85 16.51 -2.96
N ILE A 27 11.83 16.10 -3.72
CA ILE A 27 10.46 15.92 -3.20
C ILE A 27 10.45 14.82 -2.14
N ASN A 28 11.04 13.67 -2.42
CA ASN A 28 11.03 12.55 -1.48
C ASN A 28 11.87 12.83 -0.22
N ARG A 29 12.96 13.56 -0.33
CA ARG A 29 13.72 14.05 0.83
C ARG A 29 12.91 14.96 1.72
N LEU A 30 12.11 15.86 1.15
CA LEU A 30 11.21 16.72 1.94
C LEU A 30 10.10 15.91 2.60
N ASN A 31 9.52 14.96 1.90
CA ASN A 31 8.45 14.11 2.43
C ASN A 31 8.94 13.27 3.63
N ILE A 32 10.09 12.62 3.52
CA ILE A 32 10.63 11.84 4.63
C ILE A 32 11.09 12.73 5.79
N SER A 33 11.69 13.88 5.50
CA SER A 33 12.08 14.85 6.55
C SER A 33 10.87 15.33 7.34
N ALA A 34 9.72 15.57 6.68
CA ALA A 34 8.49 15.97 7.34
C ALA A 34 7.97 14.88 8.31
N ALA A 35 8.03 13.61 7.91
CA ALA A 35 7.64 12.49 8.77
C ALA A 35 8.57 12.35 9.98
N ILE A 36 9.88 12.43 9.77
CA ILE A 36 10.88 12.38 10.85
C ILE A 36 10.70 13.57 11.82
N GLU A 37 10.52 14.78 11.27
CA GLU A 37 10.29 15.98 12.10
C GLU A 37 9.01 15.87 12.93
N ALA A 38 7.93 15.30 12.38
CA ALA A 38 6.70 15.06 13.11
C ALA A 38 6.91 14.08 14.27
N ARG A 39 7.64 12.98 14.05
CA ARG A 39 8.05 12.03 15.09
C ARG A 39 8.85 12.72 16.21
N GLU A 40 9.86 13.49 15.85
CA GLU A 40 10.72 14.19 16.80
C GLU A 40 9.97 15.24 17.60
N LYS A 41 9.13 16.05 16.96
CA LYS A 41 8.32 17.09 17.64
C LYS A 41 7.31 16.51 18.63
N THR A 42 6.75 15.36 18.34
CA THR A 42 5.79 14.70 19.23
C THR A 42 6.44 13.84 20.29
N GLY A 43 7.71 13.47 20.12
CA GLY A 43 8.40 12.48 20.96
C GLY A 43 7.78 11.08 20.87
N ALA A 44 6.99 10.81 19.83
CA ALA A 44 6.31 9.55 19.65
C ALA A 44 7.29 8.44 19.26
N ASN A 45 7.16 7.28 19.90
CA ASN A 45 7.93 6.08 19.53
C ASN A 45 7.25 5.37 18.35
N VAL A 46 7.48 5.89 17.15
CA VAL A 46 6.92 5.38 15.90
C VAL A 46 8.02 5.17 14.86
N SER A 47 7.86 4.18 13.99
CA SER A 47 8.73 3.97 12.85
C SER A 47 8.22 4.77 11.64
N VAL A 48 9.12 5.18 10.76
CA VAL A 48 8.84 5.91 9.53
C VAL A 48 8.94 4.95 8.34
N ALA A 49 7.82 4.74 7.66
CA ALA A 49 7.74 3.86 6.49
C ALA A 49 7.85 4.65 5.18
N GLY A 50 8.86 4.36 4.37
CA GLY A 50 8.97 4.88 3.00
C GLY A 50 7.99 4.17 2.07
N SER A 51 6.97 4.88 1.58
CA SER A 51 5.95 4.32 0.69
C SER A 51 6.42 4.29 -0.76
N ILE A 52 6.26 3.14 -1.41
CA ILE A 52 6.52 2.95 -2.85
C ILE A 52 5.33 2.27 -3.49
N SER A 53 4.77 2.88 -4.54
CA SER A 53 3.73 2.30 -5.37
C SER A 53 4.22 2.00 -6.78
N HIS A 54 3.57 1.04 -7.44
CA HIS A 54 3.79 0.72 -8.85
C HIS A 54 2.81 1.40 -9.80
N VAL A 55 1.94 2.27 -9.28
CA VAL A 55 0.94 2.96 -10.10
C VAL A 55 1.57 4.01 -11.00
N LEU A 56 0.86 4.33 -12.07
CA LEU A 56 1.18 5.35 -13.05
C LEU A 56 0.07 6.39 -13.10
N PRO A 57 0.32 7.58 -13.65
CA PRO A 57 -0.72 8.58 -13.82
C PRO A 57 -1.91 8.04 -14.61
N PHE A 58 -3.10 8.44 -14.21
CA PHE A 58 -4.30 8.15 -15.00
C PHE A 58 -4.24 8.88 -16.34
N THR A 59 -4.63 8.19 -17.41
CA THR A 59 -4.86 8.81 -18.71
C THR A 59 -6.34 9.11 -18.85
N ASP A 60 -6.71 10.30 -19.27
CA ASP A 60 -8.11 10.71 -19.40
C ASP A 60 -8.95 9.71 -20.21
N GLY A 61 -10.07 9.31 -19.60
CA GLY A 61 -11.09 8.45 -20.23
C GLY A 61 -10.77 6.97 -20.26
N VAL A 62 -9.71 6.51 -19.59
CA VAL A 62 -9.31 5.09 -19.64
C VAL A 62 -9.02 4.56 -18.24
N GLU A 63 -9.78 3.58 -17.78
CA GLU A 63 -9.62 2.90 -16.50
C GLU A 63 -8.68 1.69 -16.58
N GLY A 64 -7.84 1.51 -15.55
CA GLY A 64 -7.14 0.26 -15.25
C GLY A 64 -5.82 0.03 -15.96
N ALA A 65 -5.28 -1.17 -15.77
CA ALA A 65 -3.97 -1.61 -16.27
C ALA A 65 -3.82 -1.59 -17.80
N LYS A 66 -4.92 -1.58 -18.54
CA LYS A 66 -4.94 -1.65 -20.01
C LYS A 66 -4.38 -0.43 -20.72
N GLN A 67 -4.05 0.62 -19.97
CA GLN A 67 -3.79 1.94 -20.53
C GLN A 67 -2.43 2.50 -20.27
N GLN A 68 -1.59 1.72 -19.72
CA GLN A 68 -0.32 2.22 -19.28
C GLN A 68 0.75 1.91 -20.31
N PRO A 69 1.63 2.86 -20.64
CA PRO A 69 2.69 2.62 -21.58
C PRO A 69 3.46 1.36 -21.21
N ASP A 70 3.91 0.63 -22.21
CA ASP A 70 4.85 -0.47 -22.03
C ASP A 70 6.17 0.11 -21.49
N ILE A 71 6.33 0.07 -20.17
CA ILE A 71 7.57 0.45 -19.50
C ILE A 71 8.40 -0.81 -19.36
N SER A 72 9.63 -0.76 -19.80
CA SER A 72 10.51 -1.92 -19.70
C SER A 72 10.77 -2.32 -18.24
N PRO A 73 10.96 -3.62 -17.94
CA PRO A 73 11.33 -4.05 -16.58
C PRO A 73 12.61 -3.37 -16.05
N GLU A 74 13.53 -3.00 -16.92
CA GLU A 74 14.74 -2.28 -16.56
C GLU A 74 14.42 -0.85 -16.12
N GLU A 75 13.60 -0.13 -16.84
CA GLU A 75 13.15 1.22 -16.48
C GLU A 75 12.36 1.23 -15.18
N LEU A 76 11.44 0.26 -14.99
CA LEU A 76 10.74 0.06 -13.73
C LEU A 76 11.73 -0.16 -12.58
N SER A 77 12.70 -1.06 -12.76
CA SER A 77 13.71 -1.36 -11.74
C SER A 77 14.57 -0.14 -11.38
N ASN A 78 14.93 0.68 -12.36
CA ASN A 78 15.69 1.92 -12.13
C ASN A 78 14.88 2.92 -11.29
N CYS A 79 13.61 3.13 -11.61
CA CYS A 79 12.73 4.01 -10.84
C CYS A 79 12.52 3.52 -9.40
N TYR A 80 12.33 2.23 -9.20
CA TYR A 80 12.14 1.67 -7.86
C TYR A 80 13.43 1.69 -7.03
N SER A 81 14.57 1.37 -7.63
CA SER A 81 15.88 1.46 -6.96
C SER A 81 16.22 2.89 -6.54
N GLU A 82 15.84 3.89 -7.33
CA GLU A 82 15.97 5.30 -6.97
C GLU A 82 15.19 5.62 -5.69
N MET A 83 13.92 5.21 -5.59
CA MET A 83 13.08 5.44 -4.42
C MET A 83 13.63 4.73 -3.17
N ILE A 84 13.98 3.45 -3.30
CA ILE A 84 14.56 2.66 -2.21
C ILE A 84 15.84 3.33 -1.68
N SER A 85 16.75 3.72 -2.57
CA SER A 85 17.99 4.39 -2.20
C SER A 85 17.75 5.72 -1.46
N ILE A 86 16.74 6.49 -1.87
CA ILE A 86 16.40 7.73 -1.18
C ILE A 86 15.94 7.41 0.26
N PHE A 87 15.08 6.42 0.47
CA PHE A 87 14.57 6.07 1.80
C PHE A 87 15.67 5.50 2.71
N GLU A 88 16.51 4.59 2.22
CA GLU A 88 17.66 4.08 2.97
C GLU A 88 18.60 5.20 3.42
N ASN A 89 18.93 6.11 2.50
CA ASN A 89 19.86 7.21 2.78
C ASN A 89 19.28 8.33 3.65
N LYS A 90 17.95 8.41 3.80
CA LYS A 90 17.28 9.49 4.54
C LYS A 90 16.66 9.05 5.86
N GLY A 91 16.84 7.80 6.25
CA GLY A 91 16.48 7.33 7.58
C GLY A 91 15.02 6.86 7.69
N ALA A 92 14.46 6.29 6.65
CA ALA A 92 13.30 5.43 6.81
C ALA A 92 13.66 4.20 7.65
N ASP A 93 12.72 3.74 8.45
CA ASP A 93 12.91 2.56 9.29
C ASP A 93 12.47 1.28 8.59
N LEU A 94 11.60 1.38 7.57
CA LEU A 94 11.15 0.30 6.71
C LEU A 94 10.64 0.84 5.37
N ILE A 95 10.45 -0.05 4.40
CA ILE A 95 9.80 0.23 3.12
C ILE A 95 8.43 -0.42 3.12
N LEU A 96 7.41 0.35 2.73
CA LEU A 96 6.04 -0.10 2.54
C LEU A 96 5.70 -0.07 1.06
N LEU A 97 5.52 -1.26 0.47
CA LEU A 97 5.06 -1.41 -0.90
C LEU A 97 3.54 -1.32 -0.92
N GLU A 98 2.98 -0.38 -1.68
CA GLU A 98 1.55 -0.09 -1.65
C GLU A 98 0.86 -0.33 -2.98
N MET A 99 -0.40 -0.75 -2.93
CA MET A 99 -1.27 -1.04 -4.07
C MET A 99 -0.76 -2.17 -4.98
N MET A 100 -0.07 -3.16 -4.44
CA MET A 100 0.49 -4.26 -5.22
C MET A 100 -0.62 -5.13 -5.82
N SER A 101 -0.82 -5.01 -7.14
CA SER A 101 -1.95 -5.62 -7.84
C SER A 101 -1.71 -5.84 -9.35
N ILE A 102 -0.57 -5.40 -9.90
CA ILE A 102 -0.23 -5.58 -11.32
C ILE A 102 1.03 -6.47 -11.41
N PRO A 103 0.88 -7.78 -11.72
CA PRO A 103 1.98 -8.76 -11.68
C PRO A 103 3.24 -8.33 -12.42
N ALA A 104 3.08 -7.77 -13.62
CA ALA A 104 4.21 -7.35 -14.45
C ALA A 104 5.06 -6.23 -13.84
N ARG A 105 4.49 -5.41 -12.92
CA ARG A 105 5.18 -4.34 -12.22
C ARG A 105 5.64 -4.74 -10.83
N MET A 106 4.92 -5.68 -10.21
CA MET A 106 5.27 -6.22 -8.90
C MET A 106 6.65 -6.90 -8.94
N ALA A 107 6.90 -7.75 -9.93
CA ALA A 107 8.16 -8.49 -10.00
C ALA A 107 9.42 -7.59 -10.04
N PRO A 108 9.54 -6.55 -10.89
CA PRO A 108 10.67 -5.62 -10.84
C PRO A 108 10.81 -4.91 -9.50
N LEU A 109 9.69 -4.46 -8.91
CA LEU A 109 9.69 -3.78 -7.61
C LEU A 109 10.16 -4.71 -6.49
N PHE A 110 9.62 -5.92 -6.41
CA PHE A 110 9.98 -6.91 -5.40
C PHE A 110 11.44 -7.33 -5.49
N ASN A 111 11.95 -7.52 -6.71
CA ASN A 111 13.37 -7.78 -6.94
C ASN A 111 14.30 -6.64 -6.47
N CYS A 112 13.83 -5.39 -6.56
CA CYS A 112 14.58 -4.25 -6.02
C CYS A 112 14.46 -4.17 -4.50
N ALA A 113 13.25 -4.34 -3.96
CA ALA A 113 12.98 -4.25 -2.53
C ALA A 113 13.76 -5.31 -1.73
N ASN A 114 13.80 -6.55 -2.21
CA ASN A 114 14.54 -7.62 -1.53
C ASN A 114 16.08 -7.44 -1.51
N LYS A 115 16.60 -6.40 -2.17
CA LYS A 115 18.02 -6.02 -2.06
C LYS A 115 18.24 -4.93 -1.01
N SER A 116 17.18 -4.35 -0.49
CA SER A 116 17.26 -3.34 0.56
C SER A 116 17.74 -3.95 1.88
N SER A 117 18.42 -3.13 2.67
CA SER A 117 18.78 -3.45 4.05
C SER A 117 17.64 -3.20 5.05
N LEU A 118 16.59 -2.49 4.63
CA LEU A 118 15.43 -2.18 5.47
C LEU A 118 14.40 -3.31 5.44
N PRO A 119 13.64 -3.50 6.53
CA PRO A 119 12.46 -4.36 6.52
C PRO A 119 11.48 -3.96 5.42
N ILE A 120 10.86 -4.95 4.77
CA ILE A 120 9.93 -4.73 3.65
C ILE A 120 8.54 -5.23 4.02
N TRP A 121 7.55 -4.35 3.94
CA TRP A 121 6.14 -4.68 4.10
C TRP A 121 5.42 -4.56 2.76
N CYS A 122 4.54 -5.50 2.44
CA CYS A 122 3.86 -5.56 1.16
C CYS A 122 2.34 -5.47 1.32
N GLY A 123 1.75 -4.37 0.86
CA GLY A 123 0.31 -4.11 0.80
C GLY A 123 -0.27 -4.48 -0.55
N LEU A 124 -0.96 -5.62 -0.61
CA LEU A 124 -1.70 -6.08 -1.78
C LEU A 124 -3.05 -5.36 -1.88
N SER A 125 -3.61 -5.25 -3.09
CA SER A 125 -4.94 -4.65 -3.28
C SER A 125 -5.82 -5.52 -4.13
N ALA A 126 -7.06 -5.68 -3.68
CA ALA A 126 -8.06 -6.53 -4.30
C ALA A 126 -9.40 -5.79 -4.45
N LYS A 127 -10.23 -6.30 -5.33
CA LYS A 127 -11.65 -5.92 -5.40
C LYS A 127 -12.52 -7.14 -5.71
N ARG A 128 -13.81 -6.99 -5.49
CA ARG A 128 -14.81 -7.93 -5.97
C ARG A 128 -16.03 -7.17 -6.48
N GLU A 129 -16.69 -7.71 -7.47
CA GLU A 129 -17.83 -7.06 -8.13
C GLU A 129 -19.12 -7.16 -7.29
N THR A 130 -19.24 -8.23 -6.53
CA THR A 130 -20.38 -8.45 -5.62
C THR A 130 -19.88 -9.12 -4.34
N PRO A 131 -20.64 -9.05 -3.23
CA PRO A 131 -20.23 -9.64 -1.95
C PRO A 131 -19.88 -11.14 -1.98
N LEU A 132 -20.38 -11.87 -2.97
CA LEU A 132 -20.14 -13.31 -3.13
C LEU A 132 -19.16 -13.64 -4.26
N ALA A 133 -18.71 -12.63 -5.02
CA ALA A 133 -17.75 -12.85 -6.09
C ALA A 133 -16.34 -13.18 -5.52
N ALA A 134 -15.57 -13.91 -6.29
CA ALA A 134 -14.17 -14.14 -5.99
C ALA A 134 -13.40 -12.81 -6.00
N LEU A 135 -12.36 -12.72 -5.16
CA LEU A 135 -11.45 -11.59 -5.17
C LEU A 135 -10.58 -11.61 -6.42
N THR A 136 -10.42 -10.45 -7.02
CA THR A 136 -9.54 -10.22 -8.17
C THR A 136 -8.53 -9.15 -7.84
N SER A 137 -7.51 -8.99 -8.68
CA SER A 137 -6.64 -7.81 -8.63
C SER A 137 -7.47 -6.53 -8.68
N TRP A 138 -7.02 -5.51 -7.95
CA TRP A 138 -7.71 -4.21 -7.95
C TRP A 138 -7.68 -3.54 -9.33
N HIS A 139 -6.59 -3.66 -10.08
CA HIS A 139 -6.41 -3.03 -11.39
C HIS A 139 -6.85 -3.90 -12.57
N ASP A 140 -6.86 -5.21 -12.43
CA ASP A 140 -7.21 -6.14 -13.52
C ASP A 140 -8.07 -7.30 -13.03
N THR A 141 -9.35 -7.23 -13.28
CA THR A 141 -10.32 -8.27 -12.86
C THR A 141 -10.13 -9.62 -13.54
N SER A 142 -9.30 -9.71 -14.58
CA SER A 142 -8.94 -10.98 -15.21
C SER A 142 -7.87 -11.76 -14.42
N VAL A 143 -7.19 -11.10 -13.47
CA VAL A 143 -6.18 -11.70 -12.61
C VAL A 143 -6.81 -12.02 -11.26
N SER A 144 -6.70 -13.27 -10.81
CA SER A 144 -7.19 -13.67 -9.49
C SER A 144 -6.36 -13.03 -8.38
N PHE A 145 -6.98 -12.72 -7.24
CA PHE A 145 -6.22 -12.23 -6.08
C PHE A 145 -5.27 -13.30 -5.53
N GLU A 146 -5.62 -14.59 -5.67
CA GLU A 146 -4.76 -15.70 -5.31
C GLU A 146 -3.43 -15.69 -6.08
N ASP A 147 -3.46 -15.40 -7.39
CA ASP A 147 -2.24 -15.29 -8.20
C ASP A 147 -1.34 -14.13 -7.73
N ILE A 148 -1.96 -13.01 -7.31
CA ILE A 148 -1.24 -11.88 -6.72
C ILE A 148 -0.54 -12.30 -5.42
N VAL A 149 -1.25 -13.02 -4.55
CA VAL A 149 -0.71 -13.54 -3.28
C VAL A 149 0.44 -14.53 -3.53
N ILE A 150 0.23 -15.50 -4.42
CA ILE A 150 1.25 -16.50 -4.76
C ILE A 150 2.52 -15.82 -5.28
N GLN A 151 2.39 -14.81 -6.13
CA GLN A 151 3.54 -14.06 -6.62
C GLN A 151 4.25 -13.32 -5.48
N ALA A 152 3.53 -12.66 -4.58
CA ALA A 152 4.12 -11.94 -3.45
C ALA A 152 4.87 -12.90 -2.52
N CYS A 153 4.32 -14.08 -2.27
CA CYS A 153 4.92 -15.08 -1.39
C CYS A 153 6.18 -15.78 -1.97
N GLN A 154 6.60 -15.43 -3.19
CA GLN A 154 7.90 -15.85 -3.74
C GLN A 154 9.06 -14.98 -3.25
N TYR A 155 8.79 -13.94 -2.49
CA TYR A 155 9.74 -12.94 -2.00
C TYR A 155 9.75 -12.90 -0.48
N ASP A 156 10.86 -12.45 0.09
CA ASP A 156 11.01 -12.31 1.53
C ASP A 156 10.45 -10.96 1.99
N PHE A 157 9.27 -11.00 2.62
CA PHE A 157 8.64 -9.83 3.24
C PHE A 157 8.44 -10.07 4.74
N ASP A 158 8.68 -9.03 5.54
CA ASP A 158 8.46 -9.06 7.00
C ASP A 158 6.96 -9.04 7.33
N ALA A 159 6.17 -8.40 6.49
CA ALA A 159 4.70 -8.41 6.57
C ALA A 159 4.07 -8.42 5.17
N ILE A 160 2.98 -9.15 5.03
CA ILE A 160 2.09 -9.07 3.85
C ILE A 160 0.68 -8.75 4.34
N GLY A 161 -0.03 -7.92 3.61
CA GLY A 161 -1.41 -7.61 3.97
C GLY A 161 -2.22 -7.07 2.83
N ILE A 162 -3.40 -6.61 3.18
CA ILE A 162 -4.39 -6.09 2.24
C ILE A 162 -4.64 -4.62 2.51
N MET A 163 -4.61 -3.81 1.47
CA MET A 163 -4.86 -2.38 1.51
C MET A 163 -5.79 -1.94 0.37
N HIS A 164 -6.30 -0.72 0.47
CA HIS A 164 -7.11 -0.11 -0.59
C HIS A 164 -8.12 -1.11 -1.17
N THR A 165 -8.86 -1.71 -0.27
CA THR A 165 -9.80 -2.79 -0.53
C THR A 165 -10.98 -2.54 0.41
N SER A 166 -12.20 -2.72 -0.06
CA SER A 166 -13.40 -2.46 0.74
C SER A 166 -13.40 -3.29 2.03
N VAL A 167 -13.86 -2.69 3.12
CA VAL A 167 -13.83 -3.28 4.48
C VAL A 167 -14.43 -4.67 4.54
N ASP A 168 -15.52 -4.92 3.80
CA ASP A 168 -16.22 -6.20 3.73
C ASP A 168 -15.44 -7.30 2.98
N ALA A 169 -14.42 -6.95 2.23
CA ALA A 169 -13.56 -7.87 1.48
C ALA A 169 -12.28 -8.26 2.22
N ILE A 170 -11.89 -7.51 3.26
CA ILE A 170 -10.62 -7.68 3.98
C ILE A 170 -10.48 -9.09 4.57
N GLU A 171 -11.50 -9.61 5.24
CA GLU A 171 -11.43 -10.95 5.85
C GLU A 171 -11.11 -12.04 4.83
N ALA A 172 -11.79 -12.01 3.68
CA ALA A 172 -11.54 -12.98 2.61
C ALA A 172 -10.14 -12.85 2.03
N ALA A 173 -9.63 -11.62 1.91
CA ALA A 173 -8.27 -11.37 1.45
C ALA A 173 -7.21 -11.85 2.46
N LEU A 174 -7.42 -11.61 3.76
CA LEU A 174 -6.51 -12.11 4.81
C LEU A 174 -6.47 -13.65 4.82
N VAL A 175 -7.61 -14.32 4.63
CA VAL A 175 -7.65 -15.79 4.50
C VAL A 175 -6.82 -16.26 3.30
N ALA A 176 -6.97 -15.62 2.14
CA ALA A 176 -6.19 -15.96 0.96
C ALA A 176 -4.67 -15.77 1.21
N ILE A 177 -4.27 -14.66 1.82
CA ILE A 177 -2.86 -14.40 2.16
C ILE A 177 -2.35 -15.47 3.13
N LYS A 178 -3.09 -15.79 4.18
CA LYS A 178 -2.70 -16.75 5.23
C LYS A 178 -2.50 -18.17 4.72
N ASN A 179 -3.14 -18.55 3.63
CA ASN A 179 -2.93 -19.85 2.99
C ASN A 179 -1.53 -20.01 2.41
N HIS A 180 -0.80 -18.92 2.14
CA HIS A 180 0.50 -18.91 1.48
C HIS A 180 1.60 -18.22 2.31
N PHE A 181 1.23 -17.44 3.33
CA PHE A 181 2.16 -16.65 4.13
C PHE A 181 1.92 -16.85 5.63
N SER A 182 2.99 -17.11 6.38
CA SER A 182 2.95 -17.35 7.82
C SER A 182 3.49 -16.21 8.68
N GLY A 183 3.93 -15.10 8.05
CA GLY A 183 4.46 -13.93 8.74
C GLY A 183 3.37 -12.98 9.26
N MET A 184 3.77 -11.75 9.58
CA MET A 184 2.84 -10.72 10.08
C MET A 184 1.83 -10.31 9.02
N LEU A 185 0.55 -10.27 9.41
CA LEU A 185 -0.53 -9.83 8.54
C LEU A 185 -0.94 -8.40 8.85
N MET A 186 -1.21 -7.62 7.80
CA MET A 186 -1.68 -6.25 7.93
C MET A 186 -2.99 -6.00 7.15
N ALA A 187 -3.80 -5.07 7.66
CA ALA A 187 -5.05 -4.63 7.05
C ALA A 187 -5.22 -3.12 7.19
N TYR A 188 -5.32 -2.41 6.07
CA TYR A 188 -5.65 -0.98 6.01
C TYR A 188 -6.56 -0.70 4.81
N PRO A 189 -7.88 -0.92 5.04
CA PRO A 189 -8.91 -0.80 4.01
C PRO A 189 -9.12 0.64 3.56
N ASP A 190 -9.93 0.79 2.51
CA ASP A 190 -10.53 2.05 2.11
C ASP A 190 -12.00 2.15 2.55
N SER A 191 -12.53 3.38 2.43
CA SER A 191 -13.94 3.68 2.52
C SER A 191 -14.30 4.82 1.56
N GLY A 192 -15.53 4.87 1.08
CA GLY A 192 -15.91 5.65 -0.07
C GLY A 192 -15.71 4.88 -1.38
N TYR A 193 -15.65 5.57 -2.50
CA TYR A 193 -15.49 4.94 -3.81
C TYR A 193 -14.76 5.83 -4.82
N PHE A 194 -14.18 5.22 -5.84
CA PHE A 194 -13.46 5.93 -6.88
C PHE A 194 -14.35 6.21 -8.09
N VAL A 195 -14.41 7.50 -8.49
CA VAL A 195 -14.96 7.94 -9.77
C VAL A 195 -13.90 8.79 -10.45
N ALA A 196 -13.32 8.24 -11.53
CA ALA A 196 -12.18 8.87 -12.20
C ALA A 196 -12.45 10.35 -12.52
N PRO A 197 -11.54 11.29 -12.20
CA PRO A 197 -10.19 11.03 -11.67
C PRO A 197 -10.09 11.13 -10.13
N ASN A 198 -11.20 11.18 -9.38
CA ASN A 198 -11.21 11.52 -7.96
C ASN A 198 -11.85 10.43 -7.09
N TRP A 199 -11.32 10.29 -5.87
CA TRP A 199 -11.97 9.55 -4.79
C TRP A 199 -13.19 10.33 -4.28
N GLN A 200 -14.31 9.62 -4.06
CA GLN A 200 -15.52 10.18 -3.49
C GLN A 200 -15.57 9.81 -2.00
N PHE A 201 -15.58 10.84 -1.15
CA PHE A 201 -15.63 10.70 0.31
C PHE A 201 -17.08 10.70 0.81
N GLU A 202 -17.90 9.83 0.22
CA GLU A 202 -19.30 9.63 0.58
C GLU A 202 -19.47 8.29 1.28
N ASP A 203 -20.43 8.20 2.20
CA ASP A 203 -20.74 6.99 2.97
C ASP A 203 -19.50 6.38 3.66
N ILE A 204 -18.62 7.23 4.20
CA ILE A 204 -17.44 6.79 4.92
C ILE A 204 -17.87 6.02 6.17
N ILE A 205 -17.28 4.85 6.36
CA ILE A 205 -17.56 3.98 7.51
C ILE A 205 -17.26 4.72 8.82
N GLU A 206 -18.15 4.54 9.80
CA GLU A 206 -17.91 5.11 11.14
C GLU A 206 -16.72 4.44 11.84
N PRO A 207 -15.89 5.20 12.60
CA PRO A 207 -14.71 4.67 13.28
C PRO A 207 -14.98 3.43 14.15
N GLN A 208 -16.10 3.41 14.88
CA GLN A 208 -16.47 2.30 15.73
C GLN A 208 -16.89 1.05 14.93
N VAL A 209 -17.50 1.23 13.77
CA VAL A 209 -17.83 0.13 12.87
C VAL A 209 -16.56 -0.48 12.28
N LEU A 210 -15.59 0.35 11.88
CA LEU A 210 -14.28 -0.13 11.43
C LEU A 210 -13.57 -0.93 12.54
N LEU A 211 -13.62 -0.45 13.78
CA LEU A 211 -13.04 -1.16 14.93
C LEU A 211 -13.65 -2.56 15.12
N GLU A 212 -14.96 -2.72 14.97
CA GLU A 212 -15.60 -4.04 15.07
C GLU A 212 -15.13 -5.01 13.96
N TYR A 213 -14.95 -4.53 12.73
CA TYR A 213 -14.32 -5.32 11.67
C TYR A 213 -12.88 -5.70 12.04
N ALA A 214 -12.09 -4.74 12.51
CA ALA A 214 -10.69 -4.94 12.88
C ALA A 214 -10.51 -5.94 14.04
N LYS A 215 -11.42 -5.98 15.01
CA LYS A 215 -11.48 -7.04 16.04
C LYS A 215 -11.69 -8.43 15.44
N GLY A 216 -12.47 -8.53 14.36
CA GLY A 216 -12.61 -9.77 13.59
C GLY A 216 -11.28 -10.17 12.93
N TRP A 217 -10.65 -9.25 12.21
CA TRP A 217 -9.37 -9.50 11.53
C TRP A 217 -8.26 -9.85 12.52
N GLN A 218 -8.23 -9.23 13.71
CA GLN A 218 -7.29 -9.58 14.78
C GLN A 218 -7.47 -11.04 15.23
N LYS A 219 -8.70 -11.52 15.41
CA LYS A 219 -8.98 -12.93 15.74
C LYS A 219 -8.50 -13.87 14.63
N SER A 220 -8.53 -13.44 13.39
CA SER A 220 -8.03 -14.16 12.21
C SER A 220 -6.51 -14.10 12.06
N GLY A 221 -5.81 -13.38 12.97
CA GLY A 221 -4.34 -13.33 13.04
C GLY A 221 -3.71 -12.08 12.44
N CYS A 222 -4.52 -11.07 12.03
CA CYS A 222 -3.98 -9.77 11.62
C CYS A 222 -3.42 -9.04 12.86
N SER A 223 -2.25 -8.43 12.74
CA SER A 223 -1.55 -7.76 13.82
C SER A 223 -1.20 -6.30 13.53
N ILE A 224 -1.34 -5.85 12.30
CA ILE A 224 -1.03 -4.49 11.85
C ILE A 224 -2.29 -3.89 11.23
N PHE A 225 -2.73 -2.75 11.75
CA PHE A 225 -3.98 -2.11 11.36
C PHE A 225 -3.74 -0.66 10.98
N GLY A 226 -4.49 -0.19 10.00
CA GLY A 226 -4.46 1.20 9.55
C GLY A 226 -5.68 1.54 8.71
N GLY A 227 -5.58 2.65 7.97
CA GLY A 227 -6.59 3.09 7.02
C GLY A 227 -5.96 3.64 5.76
N CYS A 228 -6.66 3.50 4.64
CA CYS A 228 -6.33 4.07 3.35
C CYS A 228 -7.31 5.20 2.99
N CYS A 229 -7.72 5.31 1.74
CA CYS A 229 -8.63 6.36 1.29
C CYS A 229 -9.92 6.43 2.11
N GLY A 230 -10.35 7.64 2.45
CA GLY A 230 -11.57 7.89 3.24
C GLY A 230 -11.42 7.72 4.76
N LEU A 231 -10.36 7.09 5.25
CA LEU A 231 -10.16 6.84 6.68
C LEU A 231 -9.18 7.85 7.27
N GLY A 232 -9.66 8.66 8.21
CA GLY A 232 -8.93 9.74 8.85
C GLY A 232 -8.34 9.40 10.23
N PRO A 233 -7.79 10.40 10.94
CA PRO A 233 -7.20 10.21 12.27
C PRO A 233 -8.16 9.63 13.30
N GLU A 234 -9.45 9.92 13.20
CA GLU A 234 -10.50 9.38 14.08
C GLU A 234 -10.62 7.87 13.97
N HIS A 235 -10.49 7.33 12.75
CA HIS A 235 -10.48 5.89 12.50
C HIS A 235 -9.24 5.23 13.10
N THR A 236 -8.06 5.85 12.89
CA THR A 236 -6.82 5.36 13.49
C THR A 236 -6.87 5.42 15.01
N THR A 237 -7.49 6.45 15.59
CA THR A 237 -7.70 6.55 17.03
C THR A 237 -8.56 5.40 17.55
N ALA A 238 -9.67 5.08 16.89
CA ALA A 238 -10.50 3.94 17.28
C ALA A 238 -9.71 2.62 17.23
N LEU A 239 -8.89 2.41 16.21
CA LEU A 239 -8.05 1.20 16.09
C LEU A 239 -7.02 1.06 17.23
N THR A 240 -6.68 2.12 17.97
CA THR A 240 -5.77 2.01 19.12
C THR A 240 -6.32 1.15 20.26
N GLU A 241 -7.64 0.96 20.33
CA GLU A 241 -8.28 0.05 21.29
C GLU A 241 -7.83 -1.41 21.12
N LEU A 242 -7.38 -1.81 19.93
CA LEU A 242 -6.86 -3.16 19.66
C LEU A 242 -5.57 -3.48 20.42
N LYS A 243 -4.85 -2.48 20.96
CA LYS A 243 -3.62 -2.66 21.75
C LYS A 243 -3.87 -3.12 23.18
N SER A 244 -5.12 -3.12 23.63
CA SER A 244 -5.50 -3.33 25.03
C SER A 244 -5.85 -4.79 25.34
N VAL A 245 -5.47 -5.74 24.48
CA VAL A 245 -5.78 -7.17 24.66
C VAL A 245 -4.52 -7.98 24.95
#